data_abb747c59847a4c2ec25d14c14bb6ec3
#
_entry.id   abb747c59847a4c2ec25d14c14bb6ec3
#
_cell.length_a   1.000
_cell.length_b   1.000
_cell.length_c   1.000
_cell.angle_alpha   90.00
_cell.angle_beta   90.00
_cell.angle_gamma   90.00
#
_symmetry.space_group_name_H-M   'P 1'
#
loop_
_entity.id
_entity.type
_entity.pdbx_description
1 polymer ?
#
loop_
_entity_poly.entity_id
_entity_poly.type
_entity_poly.pdbx_seq_one_letter_code
_entity_poly.pdbx_strand_id
1 'polypeptide(L)'
;MERMPDNQASRPLRLVIDDKIPYIRGEAEKIGRCTYLPGGKISAEDVRDAYILIVRTRTRCDKQLLDGSSVRFIATATIGYDHLDTTYLAQAGISWANCPGCNANSVAQYVATCLLRLEMAGRLTLCEARVGIVGVGHVGRAVERAVSALGCTVLRNDPPRAEHESGFMTLAELWDAADVLTFHTPLTYDGPYATYHLVDEALLSHLPVRRPVLINSGRGEVVDNAALLRHADNFRALILDTWEGEPEISRSLLARTFIGTPHIAGYSADGKANGTRMALEAVAQHFRLPLQFCVAPPELPETYAYNPAETPPCEALRRYDPLRDSEALKNNPEAFERLRGAYPLRRE
;
A
#
# COMPACT_ATOMS: atom_id res chain seq x y z
N MET A 1 16.55 -25.58 9.60
CA MET A 1 17.82 -24.79 9.59
C MET A 1 18.81 -25.56 8.75
N GLU A 2 18.62 -25.51 7.44
CA GLU A 2 19.41 -26.30 6.48
C GLU A 2 20.68 -25.50 6.10
N ARG A 3 21.83 -26.12 6.30
CA ARG A 3 23.10 -25.67 5.69
C ARG A 3 23.02 -25.95 4.19
N MET A 4 23.43 -24.99 3.37
CA MET A 4 23.67 -25.22 1.94
C MET A 4 24.55 -26.46 1.80
N PRO A 5 24.26 -27.40 0.89
CA PRO A 5 25.15 -28.52 0.63
C PRO A 5 26.51 -27.98 0.12
N ASP A 6 27.59 -28.43 0.70
CA ASP A 6 28.99 -27.97 0.50
C ASP A 6 29.51 -27.97 -0.96
N ASN A 7 28.71 -28.48 -1.91
CA ASN A 7 29.14 -28.62 -3.30
C ASN A 7 28.51 -27.57 -4.25
N GLN A 8 27.78 -26.55 -3.74
CA GLN A 8 27.19 -25.48 -4.57
C GLN A 8 27.88 -24.12 -4.43
N ALA A 9 28.96 -24.01 -3.70
CA ALA A 9 29.71 -22.76 -3.49
C ALA A 9 30.36 -22.18 -4.78
N SER A 10 30.24 -22.84 -5.92
CA SER A 10 30.87 -22.38 -7.19
C SER A 10 29.89 -21.90 -8.28
N ARG A 11 28.57 -22.04 -8.10
CA ARG A 11 27.63 -21.53 -9.10
C ARG A 11 26.92 -20.28 -8.57
N PRO A 12 26.92 -19.16 -9.32
CA PRO A 12 26.18 -17.97 -8.94
C PRO A 12 24.69 -18.27 -8.81
N LEU A 13 24.04 -17.74 -7.78
CA LEU A 13 22.61 -17.84 -7.58
C LEU A 13 21.89 -17.33 -8.84
N ARG A 14 20.82 -18.01 -9.25
CA ARG A 14 19.99 -17.56 -10.38
C ARG A 14 18.75 -16.85 -9.86
N LEU A 15 18.54 -15.65 -10.34
CA LEU A 15 17.41 -14.81 -10.00
C LEU A 15 16.52 -14.58 -11.23
N VAL A 16 15.20 -14.70 -11.04
CA VAL A 16 14.20 -14.16 -11.97
C VAL A 16 13.54 -12.98 -11.32
N ILE A 17 13.45 -11.86 -12.04
CA ILE A 17 13.09 -10.56 -11.50
C ILE A 17 12.07 -9.89 -12.41
N ASP A 18 10.97 -9.35 -11.83
CA ASP A 18 10.05 -8.46 -12.55
C ASP A 18 10.81 -7.21 -13.04
N ASP A 19 10.85 -7.01 -14.36
CA ASP A 19 11.61 -5.95 -15.05
C ASP A 19 11.16 -4.54 -14.71
N LYS A 20 9.99 -4.40 -14.07
CA LYS A 20 9.41 -3.11 -13.65
C LYS A 20 9.67 -2.79 -12.17
N ILE A 21 10.51 -3.56 -11.46
CA ILE A 21 10.96 -3.18 -10.13
C ILE A 21 11.97 -2.03 -10.28
N PRO A 22 11.65 -0.83 -9.74
CA PRO A 22 12.50 0.34 -9.94
C PRO A 22 13.86 0.18 -9.24
N TYR A 23 14.91 0.73 -9.83
CA TYR A 23 16.26 0.85 -9.25
C TYR A 23 16.93 -0.48 -8.86
N ILE A 24 16.45 -1.63 -9.34
CA ILE A 24 16.95 -2.96 -8.93
C ILE A 24 18.19 -3.38 -9.72
N ARG A 25 18.34 -2.88 -10.97
CA ARG A 25 19.48 -3.24 -11.84
C ARG A 25 20.78 -2.66 -11.29
N GLY A 26 21.85 -3.45 -11.35
CA GLY A 26 23.14 -3.14 -10.74
C GLY A 26 23.24 -3.62 -9.29
N GLU A 27 22.14 -3.55 -8.54
CA GLU A 27 22.11 -3.99 -7.14
C GLU A 27 21.78 -5.49 -7.01
N ALA A 28 20.85 -6.02 -7.79
CA ALA A 28 20.51 -7.43 -7.77
C ALA A 28 21.65 -8.33 -8.30
N GLU A 29 22.43 -7.83 -9.25
CA GLU A 29 23.61 -8.53 -9.81
C GLU A 29 24.72 -8.80 -8.79
N LYS A 30 24.72 -8.08 -7.65
CA LYS A 30 25.60 -8.38 -6.51
C LYS A 30 25.27 -9.74 -5.86
N ILE A 31 24.02 -10.20 -5.98
CA ILE A 31 23.53 -11.48 -5.44
C ILE A 31 23.89 -12.63 -6.38
N GLY A 32 23.71 -12.46 -7.69
CA GLY A 32 23.95 -13.52 -8.66
C GLY A 32 23.53 -13.16 -10.07
N ARG A 33 23.27 -14.21 -10.88
CA ARG A 33 22.86 -14.04 -12.28
C ARG A 33 21.37 -13.71 -12.38
N CYS A 34 21.05 -12.54 -12.90
CA CYS A 34 19.70 -12.00 -13.01
C CYS A 34 19.12 -12.22 -14.41
N THR A 35 17.84 -12.65 -14.47
CA THR A 35 17.00 -12.64 -15.65
C THR A 35 15.82 -11.72 -15.39
N TYR A 36 15.62 -10.71 -16.20
CA TYR A 36 14.56 -9.71 -16.07
C TYR A 36 13.45 -9.98 -17.07
N LEU A 37 12.21 -10.12 -16.58
CA LEU A 37 11.03 -10.43 -17.38
C LEU A 37 9.85 -9.54 -16.96
N PRO A 38 8.93 -9.23 -17.88
CA PRO A 38 7.67 -8.59 -17.50
C PRO A 38 6.91 -9.45 -16.49
N GLY A 39 6.59 -8.90 -15.29
CA GLY A 39 6.01 -9.67 -14.19
C GLY A 39 4.80 -10.53 -14.56
N GLY A 40 3.87 -10.00 -15.38
CA GLY A 40 2.71 -10.76 -15.87
C GLY A 40 3.01 -11.83 -16.93
N LYS A 41 4.27 -11.98 -17.36
CA LYS A 41 4.72 -12.95 -18.35
C LYS A 41 5.70 -13.97 -17.79
N ILE A 42 6.04 -13.91 -16.52
CA ILE A 42 6.91 -14.91 -15.86
C ILE A 42 6.16 -16.24 -15.85
N SER A 43 6.75 -17.27 -16.44
CA SER A 43 6.19 -18.61 -16.61
C SER A 43 6.92 -19.64 -15.76
N ALA A 44 6.32 -20.84 -15.63
CA ALA A 44 6.94 -21.98 -14.93
C ALA A 44 8.29 -22.41 -15.55
N GLU A 45 8.46 -22.23 -16.86
CA GLU A 45 9.72 -22.52 -17.53
C GLU A 45 10.83 -21.55 -17.11
N ASP A 46 10.50 -20.26 -16.96
CA ASP A 46 11.46 -19.21 -16.57
C ASP A 46 11.99 -19.45 -15.16
N VAL A 47 11.15 -19.96 -14.24
CA VAL A 47 11.50 -20.15 -12.83
C VAL A 47 12.07 -21.52 -12.52
N ARG A 48 12.07 -22.45 -13.49
CA ARG A 48 12.49 -23.86 -13.28
C ARG A 48 13.84 -23.99 -12.58
N ASP A 49 14.84 -23.26 -13.05
CA ASP A 49 16.21 -23.28 -12.54
C ASP A 49 16.55 -22.06 -11.67
N ALA A 50 15.59 -21.22 -11.37
CA ALA A 50 15.78 -20.06 -10.51
C ALA A 50 15.78 -20.47 -9.04
N TYR A 51 16.68 -19.90 -8.24
CA TYR A 51 16.70 -20.07 -6.79
C TYR A 51 15.91 -18.97 -6.09
N ILE A 52 15.86 -17.79 -6.70
CA ILE A 52 15.28 -16.58 -6.15
C ILE A 52 14.33 -15.98 -7.17
N LEU A 53 13.14 -15.62 -6.71
CA LEU A 53 12.16 -14.89 -7.49
C LEU A 53 11.89 -13.54 -6.82
N ILE A 54 12.09 -12.42 -7.54
CA ILE A 54 11.78 -11.08 -7.02
C ILE A 54 10.66 -10.48 -7.88
N VAL A 55 9.51 -10.25 -7.26
CA VAL A 55 8.26 -9.92 -7.96
C VAL A 55 7.60 -8.64 -7.45
N ARG A 56 6.52 -8.27 -8.12
CA ARG A 56 5.48 -7.34 -7.69
C ARG A 56 4.12 -8.00 -7.92
N THR A 57 3.04 -7.26 -7.67
CA THR A 57 1.65 -7.73 -7.69
C THR A 57 1.17 -8.37 -9.00
N ARG A 58 1.90 -8.25 -10.11
CA ARG A 58 1.51 -8.82 -11.42
C ARG A 58 1.92 -10.27 -11.63
N THR A 59 2.77 -10.81 -10.76
CA THR A 59 3.21 -12.22 -10.82
C THR A 59 2.49 -13.00 -9.75
N ARG A 60 1.54 -13.84 -10.13
CA ARG A 60 0.89 -14.73 -9.18
C ARG A 60 1.85 -15.89 -8.86
N CYS A 61 2.21 -16.01 -7.60
CA CYS A 61 3.13 -17.04 -7.10
C CYS A 61 2.33 -18.15 -6.40
N ASP A 62 1.90 -19.12 -7.17
CA ASP A 62 1.10 -20.26 -6.74
C ASP A 62 1.71 -21.59 -7.25
N LYS A 63 0.99 -22.67 -7.01
CA LYS A 63 1.39 -24.01 -7.48
C LYS A 63 1.62 -24.08 -8.99
N GLN A 64 0.81 -23.36 -9.79
CA GLN A 64 0.92 -23.40 -11.25
C GLN A 64 2.27 -22.83 -11.72
N LEU A 65 2.76 -21.78 -11.08
CA LEU A 65 4.05 -21.16 -11.41
C LEU A 65 5.23 -21.94 -10.84
N LEU A 66 5.12 -22.49 -9.64
CA LEU A 66 6.28 -22.87 -8.82
C LEU A 66 6.50 -24.38 -8.70
N ASP A 67 5.50 -25.20 -9.10
CA ASP A 67 5.62 -26.67 -8.98
C ASP A 67 6.78 -27.19 -9.83
N GLY A 68 7.65 -28.01 -9.23
CA GLY A 68 8.85 -28.52 -9.88
C GLY A 68 9.97 -27.50 -10.12
N SER A 69 9.85 -26.26 -9.63
CA SER A 69 10.91 -25.27 -9.73
C SER A 69 12.00 -25.45 -8.66
N SER A 70 13.15 -24.82 -8.89
CA SER A 70 14.24 -24.76 -7.91
C SER A 70 14.12 -23.58 -6.92
N VAL A 71 13.03 -22.81 -6.98
CA VAL A 71 12.83 -21.60 -6.16
C VAL A 71 12.84 -21.96 -4.67
N ARG A 72 13.61 -21.23 -3.89
CA ARG A 72 13.72 -21.35 -2.42
C ARG A 72 13.27 -20.11 -1.69
N PHE A 73 13.33 -18.96 -2.35
CA PHE A 73 12.95 -17.71 -1.75
C PHE A 73 12.23 -16.79 -2.75
N ILE A 74 11.16 -16.17 -2.29
CA ILE A 74 10.42 -15.15 -3.04
C ILE A 74 10.46 -13.84 -2.26
N ALA A 75 10.94 -12.75 -2.88
CA ALA A 75 10.77 -11.41 -2.36
C ALA A 75 9.73 -10.65 -3.20
N THR A 76 8.73 -10.06 -2.56
CA THR A 76 7.87 -9.11 -3.27
C THR A 76 8.21 -7.68 -2.87
N ALA A 77 8.61 -6.86 -3.87
CA ALA A 77 8.97 -5.44 -3.67
C ALA A 77 7.71 -4.58 -3.44
N THR A 78 6.75 -5.09 -2.67
CA THR A 78 5.46 -4.47 -2.34
C THR A 78 5.07 -4.75 -0.89
N ILE A 79 4.17 -3.95 -0.33
CA ILE A 79 3.60 -4.21 1.01
C ILE A 79 2.61 -5.38 0.93
N GLY A 80 1.63 -5.29 0.00
CA GLY A 80 0.64 -6.33 -0.20
C GLY A 80 1.26 -7.58 -0.83
N TYR A 81 0.76 -8.74 -0.41
CA TYR A 81 1.21 -10.07 -0.86
C TYR A 81 0.05 -10.95 -1.31
N ASP A 82 -1.08 -10.36 -1.67
CA ASP A 82 -2.30 -11.07 -2.11
C ASP A 82 -2.06 -11.95 -3.36
N HIS A 83 -0.99 -11.69 -4.10
CA HIS A 83 -0.53 -12.47 -5.26
C HIS A 83 0.33 -13.69 -4.90
N LEU A 84 0.66 -13.87 -3.61
CA LEU A 84 1.39 -15.05 -3.10
C LEU A 84 0.41 -16.04 -2.48
N ASP A 85 0.40 -17.28 -2.95
CA ASP A 85 -0.29 -18.38 -2.28
C ASP A 85 0.57 -18.85 -1.09
N THR A 86 0.42 -18.19 0.04
CA THR A 86 1.23 -18.45 1.24
C THR A 86 1.03 -19.86 1.79
N THR A 87 -0.15 -20.46 1.58
CA THR A 87 -0.45 -21.83 1.98
C THR A 87 0.37 -22.82 1.14
N TYR A 88 0.36 -22.64 -0.17
CA TYR A 88 1.18 -23.46 -1.06
C TYR A 88 2.68 -23.27 -0.79
N LEU A 89 3.14 -22.01 -0.62
CA LEU A 89 4.55 -21.73 -0.33
C LEU A 89 5.03 -22.43 0.94
N ALA A 90 4.22 -22.43 1.99
CA ALA A 90 4.54 -23.15 3.24
C ALA A 90 4.64 -24.67 3.01
N GLN A 91 3.70 -25.26 2.24
CA GLN A 91 3.73 -26.70 1.90
C GLN A 91 4.93 -27.08 1.02
N ALA A 92 5.32 -26.20 0.10
CA ALA A 92 6.46 -26.39 -0.80
C ALA A 92 7.83 -26.09 -0.14
N GLY A 93 7.85 -25.59 1.10
CA GLY A 93 9.08 -25.18 1.79
C GLY A 93 9.75 -23.96 1.17
N ILE A 94 8.99 -23.11 0.47
CA ILE A 94 9.48 -21.88 -0.15
C ILE A 94 9.29 -20.71 0.85
N SER A 95 10.38 -20.12 1.27
CA SER A 95 10.35 -18.93 2.13
C SER A 95 10.01 -17.68 1.31
N TRP A 96 9.40 -16.69 1.94
CA TRP A 96 9.09 -15.43 1.28
C TRP A 96 9.19 -14.23 2.21
N ALA A 97 9.32 -13.04 1.63
CA ALA A 97 9.26 -11.77 2.33
C ALA A 97 8.55 -10.71 1.47
N ASN A 98 7.86 -9.79 2.14
CA ASN A 98 7.33 -8.56 1.57
C ASN A 98 8.08 -7.34 2.16
N CYS A 99 7.65 -6.13 1.79
CA CYS A 99 8.28 -4.87 2.19
C CYS A 99 7.35 -4.02 3.07
N PRO A 100 7.07 -4.43 4.32
CA PRO A 100 6.12 -3.73 5.18
C PRO A 100 6.59 -2.30 5.48
N GLY A 101 5.73 -1.32 5.23
CA GLY A 101 6.01 0.09 5.50
C GLY A 101 6.88 0.81 4.49
N CYS A 102 7.32 0.17 3.39
CA CYS A 102 8.21 0.79 2.40
C CYS A 102 7.67 2.12 1.82
N ASN A 103 6.36 2.28 1.71
CA ASN A 103 5.69 3.48 1.20
C ASN A 103 4.74 4.14 2.22
N ALA A 104 4.95 3.89 3.51
CA ALA A 104 4.05 4.39 4.56
C ALA A 104 3.96 5.92 4.58
N ASN A 105 5.07 6.62 4.36
CA ASN A 105 5.09 8.08 4.30
C ASN A 105 4.37 8.62 3.05
N SER A 106 4.44 7.91 1.93
CA SER A 106 3.68 8.27 0.72
C SER A 106 2.17 8.29 0.99
N VAL A 107 1.65 7.26 1.66
CA VAL A 107 0.24 7.20 2.06
C VAL A 107 -0.09 8.29 3.08
N ALA A 108 0.79 8.55 4.03
CA ALA A 108 0.61 9.63 5.01
C ALA A 108 0.56 11.01 4.33
N GLN A 109 1.43 11.27 3.34
CA GLN A 109 1.39 12.47 2.52
C GLN A 109 0.06 12.59 1.76
N TYR A 110 -0.41 11.49 1.15
CA TYR A 110 -1.71 11.46 0.47
C TYR A 110 -2.85 11.84 1.42
N VAL A 111 -2.95 11.20 2.58
CA VAL A 111 -4.01 11.49 3.57
C VAL A 111 -3.93 12.94 4.04
N ALA A 112 -2.73 13.42 4.40
CA ALA A 112 -2.53 14.80 4.86
C ALA A 112 -2.96 15.83 3.80
N THR A 113 -2.57 15.63 2.54
CA THR A 113 -2.95 16.55 1.44
C THR A 113 -4.43 16.49 1.10
N CYS A 114 -5.08 15.31 1.25
CA CYS A 114 -6.54 15.19 1.17
C CYS A 114 -7.25 16.01 2.26
N LEU A 115 -6.75 15.95 3.50
CA LEU A 115 -7.30 16.74 4.61
C LEU A 115 -7.11 18.25 4.39
N LEU A 116 -5.96 18.68 3.90
CA LEU A 116 -5.72 20.08 3.52
C LEU A 116 -6.70 20.56 2.43
N ARG A 117 -7.02 19.71 1.46
CA ARG A 117 -8.04 20.02 0.44
C ARG A 117 -9.45 20.12 1.01
N LEU A 118 -9.81 19.30 2.00
CA LEU A 118 -11.09 19.41 2.70
C LEU A 118 -11.19 20.71 3.49
N GLU A 119 -10.13 21.13 4.17
CA GLU A 119 -10.07 22.40 4.89
C GLU A 119 -10.23 23.59 3.94
N MET A 120 -9.46 23.62 2.83
CA MET A 120 -9.57 24.67 1.81
C MET A 120 -10.96 24.74 1.17
N ALA A 121 -11.66 23.60 1.08
CA ALA A 121 -13.04 23.53 0.60
C ALA A 121 -14.09 23.89 1.65
N GLY A 122 -13.67 24.29 2.86
CA GLY A 122 -14.57 24.62 3.99
C GLY A 122 -15.37 23.41 4.52
N ARG A 123 -14.87 22.20 4.25
CA ARG A 123 -15.55 20.96 4.68
C ARG A 123 -15.06 20.44 6.03
N LEU A 124 -13.92 20.88 6.51
CA LEU A 124 -13.28 20.45 7.75
C LEU A 124 -12.46 21.59 8.33
N THR A 125 -12.39 21.67 9.68
CA THR A 125 -11.44 22.52 10.42
C THR A 125 -10.44 21.60 11.08
N LEU A 126 -9.19 21.56 10.61
CA LEU A 126 -8.21 20.53 11.00
C LEU A 126 -7.89 20.54 12.49
N CYS A 127 -7.72 21.72 13.11
CA CYS A 127 -7.41 21.83 14.54
C CYS A 127 -8.55 21.39 15.48
N GLU A 128 -9.77 21.23 14.95
CA GLU A 128 -10.94 20.74 15.70
C GLU A 128 -11.26 19.28 15.34
N ALA A 129 -10.67 18.76 14.25
CA ALA A 129 -11.02 17.46 13.70
C ALA A 129 -10.46 16.30 14.52
N ARG A 130 -11.29 15.27 14.72
CA ARG A 130 -10.91 13.98 15.29
C ARG A 130 -10.76 12.99 14.16
N VAL A 131 -9.54 12.53 13.94
CA VAL A 131 -9.18 11.58 12.89
C VAL A 131 -9.10 10.17 13.49
N GLY A 132 -10.05 9.33 13.12
CA GLY A 132 -10.10 7.92 13.47
C GLY A 132 -9.26 7.10 12.48
N ILE A 133 -8.23 6.45 12.99
CA ILE A 133 -7.32 5.59 12.21
C ILE A 133 -7.67 4.13 12.48
N VAL A 134 -8.12 3.42 11.45
CA VAL A 134 -8.43 1.99 11.49
C VAL A 134 -7.25 1.21 10.89
N GLY A 135 -6.57 0.42 11.74
CA GLY A 135 -5.31 -0.23 11.42
C GLY A 135 -4.10 0.68 11.70
N VAL A 136 -3.44 0.48 12.86
CA VAL A 136 -2.32 1.31 13.33
C VAL A 136 -0.98 0.58 13.18
N GLY A 137 -0.79 -0.05 12.01
CA GLY A 137 0.48 -0.64 11.57
C GLY A 137 1.49 0.40 11.09
N HIS A 138 2.37 0.05 10.16
CA HIS A 138 3.36 0.99 9.60
C HIS A 138 2.71 2.23 8.97
N VAL A 139 1.69 2.02 8.14
CA VAL A 139 0.97 3.12 7.46
C VAL A 139 0.18 3.95 8.46
N GLY A 140 -0.65 3.31 9.30
CA GLY A 140 -1.46 4.04 10.28
C GLY A 140 -0.63 4.90 11.23
N ARG A 141 0.54 4.43 11.68
CA ARG A 141 1.48 5.24 12.49
C ARG A 141 2.08 6.42 11.72
N ALA A 142 2.36 6.25 10.42
CA ALA A 142 2.83 7.37 9.59
C ALA A 142 1.72 8.41 9.39
N VAL A 143 0.50 7.97 9.13
CA VAL A 143 -0.70 8.83 9.05
C VAL A 143 -0.94 9.54 10.39
N GLU A 144 -0.86 8.84 11.51
CA GLU A 144 -0.99 9.43 12.85
C GLU A 144 -0.03 10.61 13.04
N ARG A 145 1.26 10.41 12.73
CA ARG A 145 2.24 11.51 12.82
C ARG A 145 1.87 12.68 11.92
N ALA A 146 1.47 12.42 10.68
CA ALA A 146 1.12 13.45 9.71
C ALA A 146 -0.11 14.27 10.14
N VAL A 147 -1.18 13.60 10.58
CA VAL A 147 -2.42 14.29 10.97
C VAL A 147 -2.27 15.01 12.32
N SER A 148 -1.48 14.46 13.25
CA SER A 148 -1.14 15.15 14.51
C SER A 148 -0.36 16.45 14.25
N ALA A 149 0.57 16.43 13.28
CA ALA A 149 1.32 17.61 12.88
C ALA A 149 0.42 18.70 12.23
N LEU A 150 -0.73 18.31 11.66
CA LEU A 150 -1.76 19.22 11.17
C LEU A 150 -2.68 19.76 12.29
N GLY A 151 -2.44 19.37 13.55
CA GLY A 151 -3.22 19.81 14.71
C GLY A 151 -4.47 18.98 14.99
N CYS A 152 -4.69 17.88 14.27
CA CYS A 152 -5.85 17.01 14.49
C CYS A 152 -5.71 16.16 15.76
N THR A 153 -6.84 15.87 16.41
CA THR A 153 -6.90 14.86 17.48
C THR A 153 -6.96 13.47 16.86
N VAL A 154 -6.12 12.55 17.32
CA VAL A 154 -6.09 11.18 16.80
C VAL A 154 -6.85 10.22 17.69
N LEU A 155 -7.71 9.41 17.08
CA LEU A 155 -8.39 8.26 17.67
C LEU A 155 -7.91 6.99 16.96
N ARG A 156 -7.71 5.88 17.69
CA ARG A 156 -7.09 4.66 17.15
C ARG A 156 -7.99 3.46 17.29
N ASN A 157 -8.05 2.65 16.24
CA ASN A 157 -8.65 1.31 16.25
C ASN A 157 -7.66 0.31 15.62
N ASP A 158 -7.31 -0.71 16.37
CA ASP A 158 -6.48 -1.83 15.92
C ASP A 158 -6.74 -3.01 16.86
N PRO A 159 -7.78 -3.84 16.61
CA PRO A 159 -8.20 -4.90 17.53
C PRO A 159 -7.10 -5.88 17.90
N PRO A 160 -6.24 -6.38 16.96
CA PRO A 160 -5.10 -7.23 17.35
C PRO A 160 -4.14 -6.59 18.34
N ARG A 161 -3.90 -5.27 18.21
CA ARG A 161 -3.03 -4.55 19.15
C ARG A 161 -3.71 -4.24 20.46
N ALA A 162 -5.01 -4.01 20.44
CA ALA A 162 -5.80 -3.72 21.63
C ALA A 162 -5.80 -4.88 22.65
N GLU A 163 -5.52 -6.12 22.20
CA GLU A 163 -5.34 -7.26 23.10
C GLU A 163 -4.15 -7.09 24.07
N HIS A 164 -3.15 -6.31 23.68
CA HIS A 164 -1.88 -6.21 24.40
C HIS A 164 -1.46 -4.76 24.71
N GLU A 165 -2.15 -3.78 24.13
CA GLU A 165 -1.83 -2.36 24.26
C GLU A 165 -3.09 -1.56 24.58
N SER A 166 -2.96 -0.49 25.39
CA SER A 166 -4.05 0.44 25.70
C SER A 166 -4.14 1.60 24.69
N GLY A 167 -5.24 2.35 24.73
CA GLY A 167 -5.43 3.56 23.91
C GLY A 167 -6.06 3.28 22.55
N PHE A 168 -6.69 2.13 22.39
CA PHE A 168 -7.50 1.79 21.20
C PHE A 168 -8.99 1.80 21.58
N MET A 169 -9.80 2.20 20.60
CA MET A 169 -11.27 2.18 20.66
C MET A 169 -11.78 1.01 19.81
N THR A 170 -12.99 0.54 20.11
CA THR A 170 -13.72 -0.33 19.18
C THR A 170 -14.07 0.43 17.91
N LEU A 171 -14.36 -0.29 16.83
CA LEU A 171 -14.77 0.35 15.57
C LEU A 171 -16.07 1.16 15.74
N ALA A 172 -17.03 0.67 16.51
CA ALA A 172 -18.28 1.35 16.78
C ALA A 172 -18.08 2.67 17.54
N GLU A 173 -17.25 2.67 18.60
CA GLU A 173 -16.90 3.90 19.33
C GLU A 173 -16.18 4.90 18.44
N LEU A 174 -15.25 4.42 17.59
CA LEU A 174 -14.52 5.26 16.65
C LEU A 174 -15.46 5.85 15.61
N TRP A 175 -16.41 5.06 15.10
CA TRP A 175 -17.41 5.47 14.11
C TRP A 175 -18.25 6.62 14.62
N ASP A 176 -18.69 6.56 15.87
CA ASP A 176 -19.48 7.61 16.49
C ASP A 176 -18.67 8.85 16.86
N ALA A 177 -17.39 8.69 17.18
CA ALA A 177 -16.55 9.77 17.71
C ALA A 177 -15.81 10.57 16.64
N ALA A 178 -15.44 9.97 15.52
CA ALA A 178 -14.53 10.59 14.54
C ALA A 178 -15.24 11.54 13.57
N ASP A 179 -14.55 12.60 13.16
CA ASP A 179 -14.94 13.51 12.08
C ASP A 179 -14.37 13.03 10.73
N VAL A 180 -13.29 12.26 10.77
CA VAL A 180 -12.65 11.59 9.64
C VAL A 180 -12.35 10.15 10.04
N LEU A 181 -12.67 9.20 9.18
CA LEU A 181 -12.33 7.78 9.31
C LEU A 181 -11.38 7.41 8.18
N THR A 182 -10.20 6.89 8.50
CA THR A 182 -9.20 6.48 7.50
C THR A 182 -8.73 5.06 7.73
N PHE A 183 -8.77 4.23 6.66
CA PHE A 183 -8.58 2.79 6.71
C PHE A 183 -7.20 2.38 6.17
N HIS A 184 -6.43 1.66 6.99
CA HIS A 184 -5.06 1.20 6.69
C HIS A 184 -4.84 -0.27 7.10
N THR A 185 -5.90 -1.06 7.07
CA THR A 185 -5.86 -2.50 7.40
C THR A 185 -5.38 -3.32 6.19
N PRO A 186 -4.77 -4.49 6.40
CA PRO A 186 -4.68 -5.51 5.35
C PRO A 186 -6.08 -6.01 4.97
N LEU A 187 -6.20 -6.70 3.84
CA LEU A 187 -7.41 -7.44 3.49
C LEU A 187 -7.30 -8.87 4.02
N THR A 188 -8.25 -9.25 4.86
CA THR A 188 -8.37 -10.61 5.41
C THR A 188 -9.82 -11.05 5.35
N TYR A 189 -10.05 -12.31 4.96
CA TYR A 189 -11.40 -12.87 4.78
C TYR A 189 -11.86 -13.68 5.99
N ASP A 190 -10.91 -14.17 6.79
CA ASP A 190 -11.13 -15.11 7.87
C ASP A 190 -10.52 -14.64 9.19
N GLY A 191 -10.92 -15.31 10.29
CA GLY A 191 -10.38 -15.06 11.61
C GLY A 191 -11.17 -14.00 12.39
N PRO A 192 -10.77 -13.78 13.67
CA PRO A 192 -11.52 -12.89 14.57
C PRO A 192 -11.47 -11.41 14.17
N TYR A 193 -10.54 -11.04 13.30
CA TYR A 193 -10.31 -9.68 12.84
C TYR A 193 -10.35 -9.58 11.32
N ALA A 194 -11.29 -10.32 10.68
CA ALA A 194 -11.53 -10.20 9.25
C ALA A 194 -11.85 -8.76 8.87
N THR A 195 -11.30 -8.31 7.73
CA THR A 195 -11.42 -6.92 7.27
C THR A 195 -12.17 -6.80 5.95
N TYR A 196 -12.52 -7.91 5.31
CA TYR A 196 -13.40 -7.90 4.15
C TYR A 196 -14.76 -7.32 4.54
N HIS A 197 -15.20 -6.28 3.82
CA HIS A 197 -16.42 -5.52 4.12
C HIS A 197 -16.51 -5.09 5.59
N LEU A 198 -15.37 -4.68 6.19
CA LEU A 198 -15.34 -4.14 7.54
C LEU A 198 -16.29 -2.93 7.68
N VAL A 199 -16.44 -2.16 6.60
CA VAL A 199 -17.46 -1.12 6.43
C VAL A 199 -18.54 -1.70 5.53
N ASP A 200 -19.53 -2.31 6.14
CA ASP A 200 -20.66 -2.98 5.50
C ASP A 200 -21.95 -2.15 5.55
N GLU A 201 -23.03 -2.70 4.99
CA GLU A 201 -24.36 -2.10 5.03
C GLU A 201 -24.87 -1.83 6.45
N ALA A 202 -24.56 -2.73 7.39
CA ALA A 202 -25.03 -2.59 8.78
C ALA A 202 -24.39 -1.35 9.43
N LEU A 203 -23.07 -1.17 9.28
CA LEU A 203 -22.36 -0.01 9.80
C LEU A 203 -22.80 1.28 9.09
N LEU A 204 -22.94 1.23 7.77
CA LEU A 204 -23.33 2.39 6.95
C LEU A 204 -24.76 2.87 7.22
N SER A 205 -25.65 1.97 7.65
CA SER A 205 -27.05 2.33 8.03
C SER A 205 -27.10 3.11 9.34
N HIS A 206 -26.07 3.09 10.16
CA HIS A 206 -25.98 3.76 11.47
C HIS A 206 -24.97 4.93 11.45
N LEU A 207 -25.04 5.77 10.41
CA LEU A 207 -24.14 6.92 10.32
C LEU A 207 -24.44 7.97 11.38
N PRO A 208 -23.39 8.48 12.05
CA PRO A 208 -23.55 9.50 13.08
C PRO A 208 -24.01 10.84 12.48
N VAL A 209 -24.75 11.63 13.28
CA VAL A 209 -25.30 12.93 12.88
C VAL A 209 -24.23 13.90 12.35
N ARG A 210 -22.97 13.74 12.81
CA ARG A 210 -21.86 14.60 12.39
C ARG A 210 -21.37 14.40 10.95
N ARG A 211 -21.84 13.36 10.24
CA ARG A 211 -21.50 13.08 8.86
C ARG A 211 -19.98 13.05 8.64
N PRO A 212 -19.30 11.95 8.96
CA PRO A 212 -17.84 11.89 8.87
C PRO A 212 -17.35 11.99 7.42
N VAL A 213 -16.04 12.25 7.26
CA VAL A 213 -15.31 11.96 6.03
C VAL A 213 -14.85 10.51 6.08
N LEU A 214 -14.98 9.77 4.97
CA LEU A 214 -14.41 8.43 4.83
C LEU A 214 -13.25 8.46 3.85
N ILE A 215 -12.09 7.93 4.25
CA ILE A 215 -10.89 7.79 3.43
C ILE A 215 -10.51 6.31 3.38
N ASN A 216 -10.47 5.72 2.18
CA ASN A 216 -9.92 4.38 1.98
C ASN A 216 -8.72 4.42 1.05
N SER A 217 -7.53 4.18 1.60
CA SER A 217 -6.26 4.03 0.89
C SER A 217 -5.54 2.71 1.24
N GLY A 218 -6.29 1.75 1.78
CA GLY A 218 -5.81 0.42 2.15
C GLY A 218 -6.06 -0.62 1.07
N ARG A 219 -7.23 -1.26 1.13
CA ARG A 219 -7.76 -2.21 0.14
C ARG A 219 -9.21 -1.86 -0.16
N GLY A 220 -9.59 -1.96 -1.43
CA GLY A 220 -10.95 -1.62 -1.90
C GLY A 220 -12.02 -2.38 -1.13
N GLU A 221 -11.83 -3.67 -1.00
CA GLU A 221 -12.76 -4.62 -0.39
C GLU A 221 -12.90 -4.50 1.15
N VAL A 222 -12.16 -3.59 1.78
CA VAL A 222 -12.39 -3.24 3.19
C VAL A 222 -13.71 -2.49 3.36
N VAL A 223 -14.14 -1.81 2.31
CA VAL A 223 -15.40 -1.07 2.26
C VAL A 223 -16.31 -1.67 1.19
N ASP A 224 -17.50 -2.11 1.53
CA ASP A 224 -18.53 -2.51 0.56
C ASP A 224 -18.88 -1.30 -0.32
N ASN A 225 -18.37 -1.26 -1.55
CA ASN A 225 -18.53 -0.12 -2.45
C ASN A 225 -19.97 0.04 -2.94
N ALA A 226 -20.74 -1.04 -3.02
CA ALA A 226 -22.14 -1.00 -3.39
C ALA A 226 -23.00 -0.40 -2.25
N ALA A 227 -22.73 -0.81 -1.02
CA ALA A 227 -23.36 -0.21 0.16
C ALA A 227 -22.95 1.25 0.32
N LEU A 228 -21.66 1.57 0.20
CA LEU A 228 -21.15 2.95 0.29
C LEU A 228 -21.84 3.88 -0.72
N LEU A 229 -22.07 3.40 -1.95
CA LEU A 229 -22.80 4.18 -2.97
C LEU A 229 -24.22 4.53 -2.53
N ARG A 230 -24.95 3.59 -1.90
CA ARG A 230 -26.32 3.86 -1.38
C ARG A 230 -26.34 4.91 -0.28
N HIS A 231 -25.30 4.96 0.54
CA HIS A 231 -25.16 5.86 1.68
C HIS A 231 -24.25 7.08 1.42
N ALA A 232 -23.79 7.29 0.20
CA ALA A 232 -22.79 8.32 -0.13
C ALA A 232 -23.18 9.74 0.30
N ASP A 233 -24.46 10.09 0.21
CA ASP A 233 -24.98 11.41 0.60
C ASP A 233 -24.93 11.67 2.11
N ASN A 234 -24.76 10.64 2.91
CA ASN A 234 -24.71 10.74 4.36
C ASN A 234 -23.31 11.11 4.86
N PHE A 235 -22.29 11.08 3.99
CA PHE A 235 -20.94 11.52 4.31
C PHE A 235 -20.69 12.98 3.98
N ARG A 236 -19.80 13.63 4.73
CA ARG A 236 -19.33 14.98 4.43
C ARG A 236 -18.45 14.98 3.17
N ALA A 237 -17.67 13.95 3.00
CA ALA A 237 -16.90 13.67 1.79
C ALA A 237 -16.46 12.19 1.75
N LEU A 238 -16.32 11.65 0.55
CA LEU A 238 -15.71 10.35 0.29
C LEU A 238 -14.37 10.56 -0.41
N ILE A 239 -13.32 9.90 0.06
CA ILE A 239 -11.99 9.90 -0.53
C ILE A 239 -11.57 8.45 -0.70
N LEU A 240 -11.46 8.01 -1.95
CA LEU A 240 -11.14 6.63 -2.29
C LEU A 240 -9.92 6.58 -3.22
N ASP A 241 -8.86 5.92 -2.76
CA ASP A 241 -7.69 5.58 -3.58
C ASP A 241 -7.77 4.12 -4.04
N THR A 242 -8.39 3.27 -3.23
CA THR A 242 -8.58 1.85 -3.49
C THR A 242 -10.05 1.51 -3.63
N TRP A 243 -10.37 0.57 -4.54
CA TRP A 243 -11.73 0.30 -4.98
C TRP A 243 -11.97 -1.21 -5.09
N GLU A 244 -13.19 -1.65 -4.89
CA GLU A 244 -13.57 -3.00 -5.30
C GLU A 244 -13.58 -3.11 -6.82
N GLY A 245 -13.11 -4.25 -7.34
CA GLY A 245 -13.15 -4.57 -8.75
C GLY A 245 -12.12 -3.84 -9.61
N GLU A 246 -11.06 -3.26 -9.01
CA GLU A 246 -9.98 -2.64 -9.80
C GLU A 246 -9.48 -3.56 -10.93
N PRO A 247 -9.30 -3.03 -12.14
CA PRO A 247 -9.38 -1.62 -12.56
C PRO A 247 -10.78 -1.16 -13.01
N GLU A 248 -11.78 -2.03 -13.07
CA GLU A 248 -13.15 -1.76 -13.52
C GLU A 248 -14.00 -1.21 -12.36
N ILE A 249 -13.66 -0.02 -11.90
CA ILE A 249 -14.29 0.62 -10.73
C ILE A 249 -15.70 1.15 -11.00
N SER A 250 -16.52 1.28 -9.95
CA SER A 250 -17.85 1.89 -10.03
C SER A 250 -17.79 3.36 -10.41
N ARG A 251 -18.19 3.71 -11.65
CA ARG A 251 -18.26 5.10 -12.12
C ARG A 251 -19.26 5.93 -11.30
N SER A 252 -20.35 5.32 -10.86
CA SER A 252 -21.35 5.99 -10.02
C SER A 252 -20.76 6.37 -8.66
N LEU A 253 -19.97 5.48 -8.05
CA LEU A 253 -19.30 5.78 -6.80
C LEU A 253 -18.19 6.82 -6.99
N LEU A 254 -17.39 6.71 -8.06
CA LEU A 254 -16.36 7.70 -8.40
C LEU A 254 -16.94 9.11 -8.54
N ALA A 255 -18.10 9.25 -9.17
CA ALA A 255 -18.79 10.55 -9.31
C ALA A 255 -19.24 11.14 -7.95
N ARG A 256 -19.42 10.31 -6.90
CA ARG A 256 -19.81 10.75 -5.55
C ARG A 256 -18.61 11.11 -4.67
N THR A 257 -17.38 10.75 -5.07
CA THR A 257 -16.19 11.07 -4.27
C THR A 257 -15.81 12.55 -4.36
N PHE A 258 -15.31 13.10 -3.27
CA PHE A 258 -14.59 14.37 -3.29
C PHE A 258 -13.24 14.20 -4.00
N ILE A 259 -12.48 13.18 -3.61
CA ILE A 259 -11.23 12.76 -4.27
C ILE A 259 -11.33 11.26 -4.55
N GLY A 260 -11.15 10.86 -5.80
CA GLY A 260 -11.06 9.47 -6.24
C GLY A 260 -9.83 9.28 -7.10
N THR A 261 -8.89 8.43 -6.68
CA THR A 261 -7.59 8.25 -7.33
C THR A 261 -7.33 6.80 -7.73
N PRO A 262 -6.46 6.52 -8.72
CA PRO A 262 -6.30 5.19 -9.28
C PRO A 262 -5.25 4.35 -8.52
N HIS A 263 -5.45 4.18 -7.19
CA HIS A 263 -4.60 3.38 -6.29
C HIS A 263 -3.13 3.82 -6.32
N ILE A 264 -2.90 5.12 -6.05
CA ILE A 264 -1.59 5.78 -6.13
C ILE A 264 -1.15 6.42 -4.81
N ALA A 265 -1.91 6.29 -3.73
CA ALA A 265 -1.55 6.87 -2.44
C ALA A 265 -0.15 6.43 -1.97
N GLY A 266 0.22 5.17 -2.23
CA GLY A 266 1.54 4.62 -1.93
C GLY A 266 2.60 4.80 -3.03
N TYR A 267 2.37 5.64 -4.04
CA TYR A 267 3.28 5.78 -5.18
C TYR A 267 4.21 6.97 -5.01
N SER A 268 5.42 6.71 -4.56
CA SER A 268 6.53 7.68 -4.50
C SER A 268 7.82 7.05 -5.00
N ALA A 269 8.79 7.88 -5.36
CA ALA A 269 10.14 7.43 -5.74
C ALA A 269 10.84 6.78 -4.54
N ASP A 270 10.67 7.39 -3.37
CA ASP A 270 11.25 6.91 -2.10
C ASP A 270 10.66 5.57 -1.68
N GLY A 271 9.34 5.44 -1.68
CA GLY A 271 8.65 4.19 -1.36
C GLY A 271 9.03 3.05 -2.30
N LYS A 272 9.19 3.34 -3.61
CA LYS A 272 9.66 2.35 -4.58
C LYS A 272 11.13 1.94 -4.34
N ALA A 273 12.01 2.89 -4.04
CA ALA A 273 13.39 2.60 -3.70
C ALA A 273 13.49 1.78 -2.40
N ASN A 274 12.71 2.14 -1.37
CA ASN A 274 12.62 1.39 -0.13
C ASN A 274 12.15 -0.05 -0.36
N GLY A 275 11.08 -0.26 -1.16
CA GLY A 275 10.61 -1.59 -1.49
C GLY A 275 11.67 -2.45 -2.18
N THR A 276 12.37 -1.89 -3.15
CA THR A 276 13.47 -2.58 -3.83
C THR A 276 14.61 -2.93 -2.86
N ARG A 277 15.05 -1.97 -2.04
CA ARG A 277 16.11 -2.20 -1.04
C ARG A 277 15.72 -3.28 -0.06
N MET A 278 14.53 -3.22 0.53
CA MET A 278 14.03 -4.21 1.48
C MET A 278 13.91 -5.61 0.87
N ALA A 279 13.47 -5.72 -0.39
CA ALA A 279 13.41 -6.99 -1.09
C ALA A 279 14.80 -7.62 -1.27
N LEU A 280 15.80 -6.82 -1.68
CA LEU A 280 17.19 -7.27 -1.81
C LEU A 280 17.82 -7.64 -0.46
N GLU A 281 17.57 -6.83 0.58
CA GLU A 281 18.03 -7.11 1.95
C GLU A 281 17.43 -8.41 2.50
N ALA A 282 16.13 -8.67 2.24
CA ALA A 282 15.48 -9.92 2.65
C ALA A 282 16.10 -11.15 1.97
N VAL A 283 16.45 -11.04 0.68
CA VAL A 283 17.18 -12.09 -0.03
C VAL A 283 18.56 -12.30 0.61
N ALA A 284 19.32 -11.22 0.81
CA ALA A 284 20.66 -11.31 1.40
C ALA A 284 20.63 -11.92 2.80
N GLN A 285 19.66 -11.55 3.62
CA GLN A 285 19.45 -12.10 4.95
C GLN A 285 19.12 -13.60 4.91
N HIS A 286 18.21 -14.01 4.03
CA HIS A 286 17.81 -15.42 3.91
C HIS A 286 19.00 -16.32 3.53
N PHE A 287 19.79 -15.88 2.53
CA PHE A 287 20.94 -16.63 2.04
C PHE A 287 22.26 -16.31 2.79
N ARG A 288 22.21 -15.46 3.85
CA ARG A 288 23.35 -15.03 4.66
C ARG A 288 24.50 -14.43 3.83
N LEU A 289 24.13 -13.62 2.84
CA LEU A 289 25.09 -12.93 1.99
C LEU A 289 25.54 -11.63 2.68
N PRO A 290 26.84 -11.35 2.81
CA PRO A 290 27.34 -10.13 3.45
C PRO A 290 27.30 -8.94 2.46
N LEU A 291 26.10 -8.66 1.91
CA LEU A 291 25.89 -7.64 0.88
C LEU A 291 25.18 -6.42 1.49
N GLN A 292 25.55 -5.25 0.99
CA GLN A 292 24.87 -3.98 1.24
C GLN A 292 24.36 -3.42 -0.09
N PHE A 293 23.15 -2.87 -0.09
CA PHE A 293 22.50 -2.35 -1.27
C PHE A 293 22.31 -0.83 -1.16
N CYS A 294 22.72 -0.13 -2.21
CA CYS A 294 22.58 1.31 -2.33
C CYS A 294 21.45 1.63 -3.32
N VAL A 295 20.20 1.49 -2.86
CA VAL A 295 19.03 1.78 -3.68
C VAL A 295 18.48 3.14 -3.28
N ALA A 296 18.62 4.10 -4.15
CA ALA A 296 18.08 5.45 -3.99
C ALA A 296 17.26 5.85 -5.21
N PRO A 297 16.21 6.67 -5.03
CA PRO A 297 15.53 7.26 -6.17
C PRO A 297 16.48 8.24 -6.90
N PRO A 298 16.27 8.50 -8.21
CA PRO A 298 17.03 9.50 -8.92
C PRO A 298 16.84 10.89 -8.27
N GLU A 299 17.85 11.72 -8.35
CA GLU A 299 17.72 13.13 -7.96
C GLU A 299 16.64 13.78 -8.81
N LEU A 300 15.64 14.37 -8.13
CA LEU A 300 14.62 15.18 -8.79
C LEU A 300 15.03 16.64 -8.70
N PRO A 301 14.67 17.49 -9.69
CA PRO A 301 15.04 18.90 -9.70
C PRO A 301 14.59 19.67 -8.45
N GLU A 302 13.56 19.19 -7.77
CA GLU A 302 13.05 19.71 -6.50
C GLU A 302 13.00 18.58 -5.46
N THR A 303 14.04 18.50 -4.63
CA THR A 303 14.10 17.55 -3.51
C THR A 303 13.43 18.16 -2.30
N TYR A 304 12.13 18.00 -2.17
CA TYR A 304 11.44 18.35 -0.94
C TYR A 304 10.97 17.08 -0.24
N ALA A 305 11.61 16.72 0.86
CA ALA A 305 11.00 15.81 1.81
C ALA A 305 9.73 16.47 2.37
N TYR A 306 8.62 15.75 2.36
CA TYR A 306 7.41 16.22 3.01
C TYR A 306 7.55 16.08 4.53
N ASN A 307 7.53 17.22 5.22
CA ASN A 307 7.43 17.26 6.67
C ASN A 307 6.15 18.01 7.04
N PRO A 308 5.10 17.32 7.54
CA PRO A 308 3.84 17.98 7.87
C PRO A 308 3.98 19.08 8.90
N ALA A 309 4.93 18.99 9.83
CA ALA A 309 5.15 20.00 10.86
C ALA A 309 5.84 21.27 10.36
N GLU A 310 6.60 21.20 9.28
CA GLU A 310 7.44 22.28 8.76
C GLU A 310 6.92 22.86 7.44
N THR A 311 6.15 22.07 6.67
CA THR A 311 5.69 22.46 5.34
C THR A 311 4.35 23.20 5.43
N PRO A 312 4.28 24.49 5.07
CA PRO A 312 3.00 25.20 5.03
C PRO A 312 1.98 24.50 4.12
N PRO A 313 0.67 24.54 4.45
CA PRO A 313 -0.37 23.84 3.68
C PRO A 313 -0.35 24.13 2.17
N CYS A 314 -0.17 25.40 1.79
CA CYS A 314 -0.11 25.79 0.38
C CYS A 314 1.11 25.21 -0.35
N GLU A 315 2.24 25.07 0.34
CA GLU A 315 3.45 24.48 -0.20
C GLU A 315 3.31 22.95 -0.35
N ALA A 316 2.74 22.28 0.64
CA ALA A 316 2.46 20.85 0.57
C ALA A 316 1.61 20.51 -0.67
N LEU A 317 0.56 21.28 -0.94
CA LEU A 317 -0.32 21.09 -2.10
C LEU A 317 0.32 21.48 -3.45
N ARG A 318 1.30 22.39 -3.46
CA ARG A 318 2.09 22.65 -4.68
C ARG A 318 2.96 21.45 -5.05
N ARG A 319 3.50 20.75 -4.06
CA ARG A 319 4.33 19.56 -4.24
C ARG A 319 3.50 18.35 -4.64
N TYR A 320 2.38 18.15 -3.94
CA TYR A 320 1.47 17.06 -4.23
C TYR A 320 0.02 17.47 -3.98
N ASP A 321 -0.78 17.36 -5.01
CA ASP A 321 -2.20 17.70 -4.99
C ASP A 321 -3.05 16.56 -5.54
N PRO A 322 -3.73 15.79 -4.67
CA PRO A 322 -4.53 14.64 -5.08
C PRO A 322 -5.77 15.00 -5.92
N LEU A 323 -6.21 16.27 -5.92
CA LEU A 323 -7.30 16.71 -6.79
C LEU A 323 -6.95 16.57 -8.28
N ARG A 324 -5.70 16.82 -8.68
CA ARG A 324 -5.26 16.66 -10.06
C ARG A 324 -5.40 15.23 -10.55
N ASP A 325 -5.02 14.27 -9.71
CA ASP A 325 -5.15 12.85 -9.99
C ASP A 325 -6.62 12.42 -10.04
N SER A 326 -7.43 12.97 -9.13
CA SER A 326 -8.87 12.74 -9.08
C SER A 326 -9.58 13.27 -10.33
N GLU A 327 -9.25 14.47 -10.78
CA GLU A 327 -9.80 15.03 -12.02
C GLU A 327 -9.41 14.20 -13.24
N ALA A 328 -8.17 13.75 -13.32
CA ALA A 328 -7.71 12.89 -14.40
C ALA A 328 -8.50 11.56 -14.47
N LEU A 329 -8.74 10.92 -13.30
CA LEU A 329 -9.52 9.68 -13.23
C LEU A 329 -11.00 9.91 -13.52
N LYS A 330 -11.62 10.96 -12.96
CA LYS A 330 -13.04 11.29 -13.19
C LYS A 330 -13.34 11.62 -14.65
N ASN A 331 -12.41 12.30 -15.33
CA ASN A 331 -12.55 12.63 -16.74
C ASN A 331 -12.36 11.40 -17.65
N ASN A 332 -11.62 10.38 -17.21
CA ASN A 332 -11.40 9.16 -17.98
C ASN A 332 -11.26 7.93 -17.06
N PRO A 333 -12.36 7.40 -16.52
CA PRO A 333 -12.32 6.24 -15.62
C PRO A 333 -11.69 4.98 -16.23
N GLU A 334 -11.82 4.79 -17.55
CA GLU A 334 -11.24 3.64 -18.28
C GLU A 334 -9.71 3.69 -18.32
N ALA A 335 -9.12 4.84 -18.05
CA ALA A 335 -7.68 5.01 -17.99
C ALA A 335 -7.05 4.60 -16.65
N PHE A 336 -7.80 3.99 -15.72
CA PHE A 336 -7.34 3.62 -14.38
C PHE A 336 -5.94 2.98 -14.38
N GLU A 337 -5.77 1.87 -15.10
CA GLU A 337 -4.48 1.17 -15.19
C GLU A 337 -3.38 2.01 -15.83
N ARG A 338 -3.71 2.80 -16.83
CA ARG A 338 -2.75 3.69 -17.48
C ARG A 338 -2.30 4.81 -16.55
N LEU A 339 -3.23 5.45 -15.85
CA LEU A 339 -2.95 6.51 -14.87
C LEU A 339 -2.09 5.97 -13.72
N ARG A 340 -2.41 4.78 -13.22
CA ARG A 340 -1.64 4.09 -12.20
C ARG A 340 -0.25 3.67 -12.69
N GLY A 341 -0.19 3.04 -13.87
CA GLY A 341 1.05 2.48 -14.42
C GLY A 341 2.07 3.52 -14.87
N ALA A 342 1.60 4.67 -15.35
CA ALA A 342 2.43 5.80 -15.80
C ALA A 342 2.51 6.94 -14.77
N TYR A 343 2.13 6.67 -13.51
CA TYR A 343 2.09 7.70 -12.48
C TYR A 343 3.46 8.36 -12.27
N PRO A 344 3.56 9.69 -12.35
CA PRO A 344 4.81 10.41 -12.10
C PRO A 344 5.22 10.24 -10.64
N LEU A 345 6.49 9.88 -10.42
CA LEU A 345 6.98 9.59 -9.08
C LEU A 345 7.20 10.88 -8.30
N ARG A 346 6.36 11.10 -7.28
CA ARG A 346 6.57 12.16 -6.30
C ARG A 346 7.59 11.75 -5.25
N ARG A 347 8.10 12.71 -4.48
CA ARG A 347 8.91 12.47 -3.28
C ARG A 347 8.00 12.51 -2.04
N GLU A 348 8.37 11.69 -1.03
CA GLU A 348 7.68 11.65 0.28
C GLU A 348 8.05 12.82 1.17
#